data_85f9b451bf7be18ad65118f6941f85a4
#
_entry.id   85f9b451bf7be18ad65118f6941f85a4
#
_cell.length_a   1.000
_cell.length_b   1.000
_cell.length_c   1.000
_cell.angle_alpha   90.00
_cell.angle_beta   90.00
_cell.angle_gamma   90.00
#
_symmetry.space_group_name_H-M   'P 1'
#
loop_
_entity.id
_entity.type
_entity.pdbx_description
1 polymer ?
#
loop_
_entity_poly.entity_id
_entity_poly.type
_entity_poly.pdbx_seq_one_letter_code
_entity_poly.pdbx_strand_id
1 'polypeptide(L)'
;MSLENEMNLYDYIVDVPDWPKEGVVFKDITQLLKNANALNHATLLMRGMVDSNLSYIVGCEARGFIFGSYLAKRMGTGFIPVRKKGKLPPPVISRDYELEYGTDTLEIKPGDGRVVIVDDVYATGGTAKATRELCKEAGYEVIDEVYLINLSFLNKDKVKSVITY
;
A
#
# COMPACT_ATOMS: atom_id res chain seq x y z
N MET A 1 28.22 -22.49 12.08
CA MET A 1 27.75 -21.15 11.64
C MET A 1 26.75 -21.42 10.55
N SER A 2 25.47 -21.52 10.92
CA SER A 2 24.37 -21.79 9.98
C SER A 2 24.19 -20.56 9.09
N LEU A 3 24.31 -20.75 7.78
CA LEU A 3 23.81 -19.82 6.80
C LEU A 3 22.30 -19.71 7.09
N GLU A 4 21.89 -18.61 7.71
CA GLU A 4 20.47 -18.26 7.79
C GLU A 4 20.00 -18.20 6.34
N ASN A 5 19.08 -19.11 6.01
CA ASN A 5 18.40 -19.11 4.73
C ASN A 5 17.62 -17.77 4.70
N GLU A 6 18.17 -16.75 4.03
CA GLU A 6 17.45 -15.48 3.86
C GLU A 6 16.09 -15.81 3.24
N MET A 7 15.03 -15.47 3.96
CA MET A 7 13.66 -15.74 3.54
C MET A 7 13.39 -14.99 2.24
N ASN A 8 13.18 -15.73 1.17
CA ASN A 8 12.82 -15.17 -0.13
C ASN A 8 11.29 -14.93 -0.17
N LEU A 9 10.87 -13.66 -0.11
CA LEU A 9 9.45 -13.31 -0.10
C LEU A 9 8.70 -13.63 -1.40
N TYR A 10 9.42 -13.79 -2.52
CA TYR A 10 8.80 -14.23 -3.78
C TYR A 10 8.13 -15.60 -3.66
N ASP A 11 8.65 -16.49 -2.81
CA ASP A 11 8.12 -17.85 -2.59
C ASP A 11 6.73 -17.84 -1.90
N TYR A 12 6.33 -16.70 -1.35
CA TYR A 12 5.05 -16.49 -0.67
C TYR A 12 4.03 -15.71 -1.52
N ILE A 13 4.37 -15.39 -2.76
CA ILE A 13 3.46 -14.72 -3.72
C ILE A 13 3.06 -15.74 -4.77
N VAL A 14 1.76 -15.92 -4.96
CA VAL A 14 1.22 -16.87 -5.93
C VAL A 14 0.67 -16.11 -7.14
N ASP A 15 1.14 -16.51 -8.34
CA ASP A 15 0.61 -15.98 -9.58
C ASP A 15 -0.70 -16.69 -9.94
N VAL A 16 -1.77 -15.91 -10.08
CA VAL A 16 -3.07 -16.38 -10.51
C VAL A 16 -3.35 -15.82 -11.91
N PRO A 17 -3.17 -16.61 -12.96
CA PRO A 17 -3.42 -16.15 -14.33
C PRO A 17 -4.91 -15.93 -14.58
N ASP A 18 -5.21 -15.00 -15.48
CA ASP A 18 -6.55 -14.68 -15.96
C ASP A 18 -7.56 -14.31 -14.85
N TRP A 19 -7.08 -13.64 -13.79
CA TRP A 19 -7.92 -13.15 -12.70
C TRP A 19 -7.64 -11.68 -12.40
N PRO A 20 -8.66 -10.82 -12.17
CA PRO A 20 -10.11 -11.08 -12.23
C PRO A 20 -10.68 -11.16 -13.67
N LYS A 21 -9.83 -11.01 -14.68
CA LYS A 21 -10.19 -11.08 -16.11
C LYS A 21 -9.04 -11.69 -16.92
N GLU A 22 -9.36 -12.19 -18.10
CA GLU A 22 -8.38 -12.74 -19.04
C GLU A 22 -7.23 -11.75 -19.33
N GLY A 23 -6.00 -12.27 -19.39
CA GLY A 23 -4.77 -11.51 -19.63
C GLY A 23 -4.16 -10.86 -18.40
N VAL A 24 -4.82 -10.87 -17.24
CA VAL A 24 -4.27 -10.35 -15.97
C VAL A 24 -3.65 -11.48 -15.17
N VAL A 25 -2.40 -11.28 -14.72
CA VAL A 25 -1.76 -12.16 -13.73
C VAL A 25 -1.81 -11.47 -12.37
N PHE A 26 -2.71 -11.96 -11.52
CA PHE A 26 -2.90 -11.40 -10.18
C PHE A 26 -1.84 -11.96 -9.23
N LYS A 27 -1.23 -11.09 -8.45
CA LYS A 27 -0.26 -11.46 -7.39
C LYS A 27 -1.00 -11.70 -6.08
N ASP A 28 -1.27 -12.95 -5.78
CA ASP A 28 -1.95 -13.34 -4.53
C ASP A 28 -0.95 -13.40 -3.37
N ILE A 29 -1.17 -12.54 -2.39
CA ILE A 29 -0.34 -12.40 -1.18
C ILE A 29 -0.84 -13.26 0.00
N THR A 30 -1.86 -14.07 -0.20
CA THR A 30 -2.50 -14.83 0.90
C THR A 30 -1.51 -15.73 1.63
N GLN A 31 -0.57 -16.37 0.94
CA GLN A 31 0.43 -17.21 1.58
C GLN A 31 1.41 -16.39 2.42
N LEU A 32 1.78 -15.18 1.98
CA LEU A 32 2.58 -14.26 2.76
C LEU A 32 1.85 -13.85 4.04
N LEU A 33 0.58 -13.51 3.95
CA LEU A 33 -0.23 -13.10 5.09
C LEU A 33 -0.44 -14.23 6.10
N LYS A 34 -0.55 -15.49 5.65
CA LYS A 34 -0.70 -16.68 6.50
C LYS A 34 0.58 -17.05 7.23
N ASN A 35 1.74 -16.64 6.76
CA ASN A 35 3.01 -16.93 7.38
C ASN A 35 3.49 -15.77 8.23
N ALA A 36 3.50 -15.95 9.55
CA ALA A 36 3.87 -14.90 10.50
C ALA A 36 5.28 -14.34 10.27
N ASN A 37 6.25 -15.21 9.90
CA ASN A 37 7.62 -14.79 9.64
C ASN A 37 7.73 -14.00 8.33
N ALA A 38 7.05 -14.43 7.27
CA ALA A 38 7.03 -13.73 6.00
C ALA A 38 6.36 -12.34 6.12
N LEU A 39 5.22 -12.26 6.79
CA LEU A 39 4.55 -10.99 7.05
C LEU A 39 5.45 -10.05 7.91
N ASN A 40 6.06 -10.59 8.95
CA ASN A 40 7.00 -9.84 9.80
C ASN A 40 8.21 -9.34 8.99
N HIS A 41 8.81 -10.20 8.16
CA HIS A 41 9.96 -9.85 7.33
C HIS A 41 9.62 -8.77 6.31
N ALA A 42 8.50 -8.93 5.58
CA ALA A 42 8.01 -7.93 4.63
C ALA A 42 7.82 -6.56 5.28
N THR A 43 7.17 -6.51 6.44
CA THR A 43 6.93 -5.24 7.14
C THR A 43 8.20 -4.64 7.75
N LEU A 44 9.20 -5.45 8.11
CA LEU A 44 10.53 -4.96 8.51
C LEU A 44 11.25 -4.29 7.34
N LEU A 45 11.23 -4.90 6.15
CA LEU A 45 11.82 -4.32 4.95
C LEU A 45 11.13 -3.01 4.57
N MET A 46 9.80 -2.97 4.58
CA MET A 46 9.04 -1.73 4.35
C MET A 46 9.43 -0.64 5.35
N ARG A 47 9.55 -1.00 6.64
CA ARG A 47 9.97 -0.07 7.71
C ARG A 47 11.34 0.54 7.42
N GLY A 48 12.26 -0.24 6.89
CA GLY A 48 13.62 0.22 6.54
C GLY A 48 13.67 1.21 5.38
N MET A 49 12.61 1.30 4.58
CA MET A 49 12.53 2.16 3.40
C MET A 49 11.91 3.53 3.66
N VAL A 50 11.25 3.74 4.79
CA VAL A 50 10.52 4.98 5.09
C VAL A 50 11.22 5.83 6.14
N ASP A 51 11.10 7.16 5.97
CA ASP A 51 11.54 8.12 6.96
C ASP A 51 10.74 7.96 8.27
N SER A 52 11.41 8.09 9.39
CA SER A 52 10.78 8.01 10.73
C SER A 52 10.15 9.34 11.18
N ASN A 53 10.42 10.43 10.48
CA ASN A 53 9.86 11.75 10.82
C ASN A 53 8.48 11.95 10.18
N LEU A 54 7.52 11.16 10.64
CA LEU A 54 6.14 11.18 10.18
C LEU A 54 5.17 11.22 11.36
N SER A 55 3.96 11.69 11.10
CA SER A 55 2.86 11.75 12.08
C SER A 55 1.98 10.50 11.98
N TYR A 56 1.70 10.04 10.76
CA TYR A 56 0.78 8.91 10.53
C TYR A 56 1.20 8.09 9.31
N ILE A 57 0.77 6.83 9.31
CA ILE A 57 0.72 5.97 8.13
C ILE A 57 -0.67 6.04 7.51
N VAL A 58 -0.75 6.21 6.19
CA VAL A 58 -1.98 6.17 5.41
C VAL A 58 -2.03 4.86 4.63
N GLY A 59 -3.14 4.14 4.69
CA GLY A 59 -3.34 2.90 3.93
C GLY A 59 -4.63 2.92 3.12
N CYS A 60 -4.58 2.38 1.89
CA CYS A 60 -5.75 2.23 1.03
C CYS A 60 -6.53 0.94 1.31
N GLU A 61 -7.85 1.04 1.28
CA GLU A 61 -8.75 -0.12 1.36
C GLU A 61 -8.51 -1.10 0.20
N ALA A 62 -8.41 -2.40 0.44
CA ALA A 62 -8.51 -3.04 1.74
C ALA A 62 -7.15 -3.63 2.18
N ARG A 63 -6.31 -4.10 1.25
CA ARG A 63 -5.05 -4.81 1.56
C ARG A 63 -3.96 -3.88 2.11
N GLY A 64 -3.98 -2.62 1.72
CA GLY A 64 -3.12 -1.59 2.29
C GLY A 64 -3.31 -1.39 3.79
N PHE A 65 -4.50 -1.70 4.33
CA PHE A 65 -4.76 -1.63 5.76
C PHE A 65 -3.91 -2.62 6.56
N ILE A 66 -3.66 -3.80 6.01
CA ILE A 66 -2.88 -4.84 6.68
C ILE A 66 -1.46 -4.33 6.91
N PHE A 67 -0.78 -3.92 5.85
CA PHE A 67 0.61 -3.44 5.93
C PHE A 67 0.69 -2.09 6.63
N GLY A 68 -0.23 -1.18 6.34
CA GLY A 68 -0.26 0.15 6.93
C GLY A 68 -0.46 0.13 8.44
N SER A 69 -1.40 -0.64 8.96
CA SER A 69 -1.63 -0.75 10.39
C SER A 69 -0.47 -1.44 11.12
N TYR A 70 0.12 -2.46 10.49
CA TYR A 70 1.28 -3.16 11.03
C TYR A 70 2.50 -2.24 11.11
N LEU A 71 2.73 -1.46 10.06
CA LEU A 71 3.82 -0.50 9.99
C LEU A 71 3.62 0.65 10.99
N ALA A 72 2.42 1.20 11.10
CA ALA A 72 2.09 2.23 12.08
C ALA A 72 2.40 1.76 13.51
N LYS A 73 1.98 0.54 13.86
CA LYS A 73 2.31 -0.05 15.16
C LYS A 73 3.82 -0.16 15.39
N ARG A 74 4.59 -0.62 14.37
CA ARG A 74 6.05 -0.75 14.48
C ARG A 74 6.76 0.59 14.65
N MET A 75 6.22 1.63 14.05
CA MET A 75 6.78 2.98 14.11
C MET A 75 6.29 3.78 15.31
N GLY A 76 5.36 3.25 16.09
CA GLY A 76 4.78 3.95 17.24
C GLY A 76 3.93 5.16 16.84
N THR A 77 3.29 5.10 15.65
CA THR A 77 2.47 6.19 15.11
C THR A 77 1.03 5.74 14.83
N GLY A 78 0.15 6.68 14.48
CA GLY A 78 -1.24 6.40 14.12
C GLY A 78 -1.42 5.91 12.69
N PHE A 79 -2.60 5.37 12.39
CA PHE A 79 -3.00 4.89 11.08
C PHE A 79 -4.25 5.64 10.60
N ILE A 80 -4.21 6.10 9.34
CA ILE A 80 -5.33 6.81 8.68
C ILE A 80 -5.82 5.95 7.52
N PRO A 81 -7.08 5.49 7.54
CA PRO A 81 -7.65 4.73 6.44
C PRO A 81 -8.09 5.65 5.30
N VAL A 82 -7.70 5.32 4.08
CA VAL A 82 -8.32 5.78 2.84
C VAL A 82 -9.29 4.72 2.38
N ARG A 83 -10.54 5.09 2.17
CA ARG A 83 -11.62 4.15 1.90
C ARG A 83 -12.39 4.49 0.63
N LYS A 84 -13.09 3.52 0.10
CA LYS A 84 -14.07 3.72 -0.98
C LYS A 84 -15.25 4.52 -0.47
N LYS A 85 -15.92 5.22 -1.39
CA LYS A 85 -17.07 6.09 -1.12
C LYS A 85 -18.12 5.44 -0.20
N GLY A 86 -18.57 6.20 0.78
CA GLY A 86 -19.60 5.79 1.71
C GLY A 86 -19.16 4.84 2.84
N LYS A 87 -17.84 4.60 2.97
CA LYS A 87 -17.30 3.74 4.04
C LYS A 87 -16.81 4.51 5.26
N LEU A 88 -16.69 5.83 5.15
CA LEU A 88 -16.33 6.73 6.26
C LEU A 88 -17.52 7.61 6.63
N PRO A 89 -17.78 7.85 7.92
CA PRO A 89 -18.77 8.83 8.34
C PRO A 89 -18.26 10.24 8.05
N PRO A 90 -19.15 11.23 7.77
CA PRO A 90 -18.74 12.62 7.54
C PRO A 90 -18.08 13.24 8.81
N PRO A 91 -17.26 14.32 8.68
CA PRO A 91 -16.85 14.92 7.41
C PRO A 91 -15.79 14.08 6.70
N VAL A 92 -15.81 14.10 5.37
CA VAL A 92 -14.83 13.43 4.50
C VAL A 92 -14.39 14.37 3.37
N ILE A 93 -13.17 14.19 2.89
CA ILE A 93 -12.69 14.69 1.61
C ILE A 93 -12.76 13.53 0.63
N SER A 94 -13.33 13.74 -0.54
CA SER A 94 -13.54 12.72 -1.56
C SER A 94 -12.84 13.08 -2.85
N ARG A 95 -12.29 12.08 -3.55
CA ARG A 95 -11.66 12.25 -4.84
C ARG A 95 -12.03 11.11 -5.78
N ASP A 96 -12.54 11.47 -6.96
CA ASP A 96 -12.76 10.52 -8.04
C ASP A 96 -11.44 10.24 -8.78
N TYR A 97 -11.27 9.02 -9.23
CA TYR A 97 -10.13 8.62 -10.06
C TYR A 97 -10.54 7.59 -11.11
N GLU A 98 -9.83 7.62 -12.23
CA GLU A 98 -10.09 6.71 -13.34
C GLU A 98 -9.44 5.36 -13.09
N LEU A 99 -10.19 4.30 -13.38
CA LEU A 99 -9.72 2.93 -13.52
C LEU A 99 -9.67 2.57 -15.01
N GLU A 100 -9.04 1.45 -15.37
CA GLU A 100 -9.09 0.94 -16.75
C GLU A 100 -10.53 0.79 -17.26
N TYR A 101 -11.49 0.55 -16.37
CA TYR A 101 -12.90 0.35 -16.68
C TYR A 101 -13.78 1.10 -15.68
N GLY A 102 -13.96 2.39 -15.90
CA GLY A 102 -14.83 3.24 -15.09
C GLY A 102 -14.10 4.16 -14.14
N THR A 103 -14.85 4.76 -13.22
CA THR A 103 -14.36 5.64 -12.16
C THR A 103 -14.66 5.03 -10.80
N ASP A 104 -13.79 5.26 -9.83
CA ASP A 104 -14.06 4.96 -8.43
C ASP A 104 -13.76 6.22 -7.58
N THR A 105 -14.21 6.25 -6.35
CA THR A 105 -14.03 7.39 -5.44
C THR A 105 -13.35 6.92 -4.17
N LEU A 106 -12.31 7.63 -3.76
CA LEU A 106 -11.66 7.47 -2.47
C LEU A 106 -12.05 8.59 -1.51
N GLU A 107 -12.12 8.26 -0.24
CA GLU A 107 -12.45 9.16 0.86
C GLU A 107 -11.43 9.06 1.99
N ILE A 108 -11.14 10.20 2.61
CA ILE A 108 -10.28 10.32 3.79
C ILE A 108 -10.86 11.36 4.75
N LYS A 109 -10.55 11.23 6.03
CA LYS A 109 -10.88 12.27 7.01
C LYS A 109 -9.95 13.48 6.85
N PRO A 110 -10.46 14.72 6.91
CA PRO A 110 -9.60 15.89 6.94
C PRO A 110 -8.72 15.89 8.19
N GLY A 111 -7.51 16.44 8.05
CA GLY A 111 -6.55 16.49 9.15
C GLY A 111 -5.29 17.23 8.74
N ASP A 112 -4.22 17.03 9.48
CA ASP A 112 -2.91 17.61 9.24
C ASP A 112 -1.80 16.63 9.60
N GLY A 113 -0.56 17.01 9.32
CA GLY A 113 0.63 16.22 9.65
C GLY A 113 1.28 15.55 8.45
N ARG A 114 2.46 14.97 8.72
CA ARG A 114 3.30 14.33 7.71
C ARG A 114 2.93 12.86 7.61
N VAL A 115 2.65 12.38 6.42
CA VAL A 115 2.17 11.01 6.21
C VAL A 115 3.02 10.23 5.21
N VAL A 116 3.08 8.93 5.43
CA VAL A 116 3.62 7.94 4.49
C VAL A 116 2.47 7.07 3.99
N ILE A 117 2.33 6.94 2.66
CA ILE A 117 1.34 6.07 2.04
C ILE A 117 1.90 4.65 1.97
N VAL A 118 1.06 3.69 2.34
CA VAL A 118 1.39 2.25 2.32
C VAL A 118 0.30 1.49 1.60
N ASP A 119 0.69 0.66 0.64
CA ASP A 119 -0.24 -0.28 0.00
C ASP A 119 0.48 -1.60 -0.32
N ASP A 120 -0.27 -2.61 -0.74
CA ASP A 120 0.31 -3.89 -1.10
C ASP A 120 0.87 -3.90 -2.52
N VAL A 121 0.21 -3.31 -3.50
CA VAL A 121 0.64 -3.35 -4.92
C VAL A 121 0.64 -1.97 -5.56
N TYR A 122 1.76 -1.64 -6.19
CA TYR A 122 1.86 -0.55 -7.15
C TYR A 122 1.81 -1.14 -8.56
N ALA A 123 0.70 -0.95 -9.28
CA ALA A 123 0.51 -1.42 -10.65
C ALA A 123 0.76 -0.29 -11.66
N THR A 124 -0.28 0.37 -12.13
CA THR A 124 -0.18 1.51 -13.06
C THR A 124 0.09 2.85 -12.35
N GLY A 125 -0.02 2.90 -11.03
CA GLY A 125 0.13 4.12 -10.24
C GLY A 125 -1.16 4.95 -10.09
N GLY A 126 -2.26 4.56 -10.69
CA GLY A 126 -3.52 5.32 -10.63
C GLY A 126 -4.04 5.50 -9.21
N THR A 127 -4.16 4.42 -8.43
CA THR A 127 -4.59 4.45 -7.02
C THR A 127 -3.59 5.24 -6.15
N ALA A 128 -2.30 5.05 -6.36
CA ALA A 128 -1.25 5.78 -5.63
C ALA A 128 -1.35 7.28 -5.86
N LYS A 129 -1.50 7.70 -7.12
CA LYS A 129 -1.69 9.10 -7.49
C LYS A 129 -2.94 9.68 -6.83
N ALA A 130 -4.09 9.00 -6.95
CA ALA A 130 -5.35 9.44 -6.35
C ALA A 130 -5.23 9.58 -4.83
N THR A 131 -4.61 8.62 -4.16
CA THR A 131 -4.38 8.66 -2.70
C THR A 131 -3.47 9.82 -2.30
N ARG A 132 -2.41 10.07 -3.05
CA ARG A 132 -1.48 11.18 -2.78
C ARG A 132 -2.17 12.53 -2.90
N GLU A 133 -2.95 12.73 -3.96
CA GLU A 133 -3.69 13.95 -4.19
C GLU A 133 -4.80 14.14 -3.15
N LEU A 134 -5.52 13.07 -2.81
CA LEU A 134 -6.54 13.09 -1.76
C LEU A 134 -5.97 13.46 -0.39
N CYS A 135 -4.81 12.91 0.00
CA CYS A 135 -4.13 13.28 1.23
C CYS A 135 -3.81 14.77 1.29
N LYS A 136 -3.29 15.34 0.19
CA LYS A 136 -2.98 16.78 0.09
C LYS A 136 -4.24 17.64 0.22
N GLU A 137 -5.32 17.28 -0.45
CA GLU A 137 -6.61 17.97 -0.37
C GLU A 137 -7.20 17.90 1.04
N ALA A 138 -6.94 16.83 1.77
CA ALA A 138 -7.39 16.63 3.15
C ALA A 138 -6.53 17.38 4.20
N GLY A 139 -5.40 17.98 3.79
CA GLY A 139 -4.52 18.77 4.66
C GLY A 139 -3.22 18.08 5.09
N TYR A 140 -2.95 16.85 4.60
CA TYR A 140 -1.73 16.10 4.95
C TYR A 140 -0.57 16.41 4.01
N GLU A 141 0.65 16.39 4.55
CA GLU A 141 1.89 16.41 3.78
C GLU A 141 2.35 14.98 3.50
N VAL A 142 2.25 14.55 2.25
CA VAL A 142 2.77 13.22 1.83
C VAL A 142 4.29 13.33 1.65
N ILE A 143 5.03 12.66 2.53
CA ILE A 143 6.50 12.70 2.53
C ILE A 143 7.13 11.49 1.85
N ASP A 144 6.43 10.36 1.80
CA ASP A 144 6.94 9.12 1.22
C ASP A 144 5.81 8.13 0.88
N GLU A 145 6.17 7.11 0.12
CA GLU A 145 5.28 6.00 -0.25
C GLU A 145 6.07 4.69 -0.27
N VAL A 146 5.49 3.60 0.22
CA VAL A 146 6.09 2.28 0.18
C VAL A 146 5.07 1.19 -0.11
N TYR A 147 5.46 0.22 -0.90
CA TYR A 147 4.63 -0.88 -1.39
C TYR A 147 5.27 -2.24 -1.10
N LEU A 148 4.44 -3.28 -0.93
CA LEU A 148 4.97 -4.64 -0.89
C LEU A 148 5.48 -5.05 -2.27
N ILE A 149 4.68 -4.82 -3.32
CA ILE A 149 4.94 -5.26 -4.69
C ILE A 149 4.89 -4.07 -5.64
N ASN A 150 5.89 -3.96 -6.51
CA ASN A 150 5.86 -3.10 -7.71
C ASN A 150 5.77 -3.97 -8.97
N LEU A 151 4.77 -3.73 -9.81
CA LEU A 151 4.64 -4.32 -11.15
C LEU A 151 5.31 -3.38 -12.17
N SER A 152 6.64 -3.40 -12.25
CA SER A 152 7.42 -2.43 -13.04
C SER A 152 7.16 -2.50 -14.54
N PHE A 153 6.60 -3.62 -15.03
CA PHE A 153 6.18 -3.74 -16.43
C PHE A 153 4.90 -2.93 -16.76
N LEU A 154 4.17 -2.44 -15.75
CA LEU A 154 2.98 -1.59 -15.91
C LEU A 154 3.26 -0.11 -15.69
N ASN A 155 4.45 0.26 -15.24
CA ASN A 155 4.82 1.64 -14.96
C ASN A 155 6.31 1.89 -15.22
N LYS A 156 6.72 3.16 -15.17
CA LYS A 156 8.13 3.58 -15.28
C LYS A 156 8.55 4.41 -14.06
N ASP A 157 7.79 4.34 -13.00
CA ASP A 157 7.98 5.15 -11.82
C ASP A 157 9.10 4.58 -10.92
N LYS A 158 9.73 5.47 -10.17
CA LYS A 158 10.65 5.05 -9.11
C LYS A 158 9.82 4.75 -7.86
N VAL A 159 9.57 3.47 -7.64
CA VAL A 159 8.72 2.98 -6.55
C VAL A 159 9.58 2.32 -5.47
N LYS A 160 9.37 2.72 -4.23
CA LYS A 160 9.92 1.99 -3.06
C LYS A 160 9.07 0.76 -2.83
N SER A 161 9.61 -0.42 -3.11
CA SER A 161 8.91 -1.69 -2.94
C SER A 161 9.84 -2.78 -2.44
N VAL A 162 9.27 -3.73 -1.72
CA VAL A 162 10.00 -4.91 -1.20
C VAL A 162 10.26 -5.91 -2.32
N ILE A 163 9.27 -6.09 -3.20
CA ILE A 163 9.30 -7.03 -4.33
C ILE A 163 9.05 -6.24 -5.62
N THR A 164 9.79 -6.55 -6.68
CA THR A 164 9.57 -5.95 -8.01
C THR A 164 9.51 -7.04 -9.07
N TYR A 165 8.46 -7.01 -9.89
CA TYR A 165 8.26 -7.85 -11.07
C TYR A 165 8.41 -7.04 -12.35
#